data_8a92d046fee0bf5fa980fb07f7cafa7d
#
_entry.id   8a92d046fee0bf5fa980fb07f7cafa7d
#
_cell.length_a   1.000
_cell.length_b   1.000
_cell.length_c   1.000
_cell.angle_alpha   90.00
_cell.angle_beta   90.00
_cell.angle_gamma   90.00
#
_symmetry.space_group_name_H-M   'P 1'
#
loop_
_entity.id
_entity.type
_entity.pdbx_description
1 polymer ?
#
loop_
_entity_poly.entity_id
_entity_poly.type
_entity_poly.pdbx_seq_one_letter_code
_entity_poly.pdbx_strand_id
1 'polypeptide(L)'
;KVVPRTLFFFEGPPIPVGTPPPWDIAPSTAQGALSGGSDPDQVVHAPHWYDGLTLFTKHFARDLSLDLTCMQPIFGAEAVRASYTSQLAFLRAQHPGLPMLLGEFGLNYDLDGGAAYRSGDYRDQIEALDGYYAAVEANLIHCTQWNYTADNTHEFGDGWNAEDLSIYSPDDRRFSSDAGSVH
;
A
#
# COMPACT_ATOMS: atom_id res chain seq x y z
N LYS A 1 13.20 -27.52 -11.95
CA LYS A 1 14.49 -26.81 -12.12
C LYS A 1 14.30 -25.43 -11.48
N VAL A 2 14.91 -25.20 -10.33
CA VAL A 2 14.99 -23.85 -9.74
C VAL A 2 15.89 -23.02 -10.66
N VAL A 3 15.41 -21.87 -11.11
CA VAL A 3 16.22 -20.95 -11.89
C VAL A 3 17.17 -20.25 -10.92
N PRO A 4 18.49 -20.43 -11.04
CA PRO A 4 19.44 -19.77 -10.15
C PRO A 4 19.28 -18.25 -10.21
N ARG A 5 19.23 -17.59 -9.06
CA ARG A 5 19.09 -16.13 -8.89
C ARG A 5 17.71 -15.53 -9.19
N THR A 6 16.63 -16.30 -9.14
CA THR A 6 15.27 -15.76 -9.20
C THR A 6 14.82 -15.38 -7.81
N LEU A 7 14.34 -14.15 -7.64
CA LEU A 7 13.65 -13.73 -6.42
C LEU A 7 12.19 -14.14 -6.49
N PHE A 8 11.67 -14.67 -5.39
CA PHE A 8 10.28 -15.03 -5.23
C PHE A 8 9.62 -14.03 -4.27
N PHE A 9 8.64 -13.31 -4.76
CA PHE A 9 7.81 -12.42 -3.96
C PHE A 9 6.52 -13.17 -3.63
N PHE A 10 6.16 -13.20 -2.36
CA PHE A 10 4.91 -13.81 -1.92
C PHE A 10 4.15 -12.86 -1.02
N GLU A 11 2.84 -12.92 -1.09
CA GLU A 11 1.94 -12.19 -0.22
C GLU A 11 1.12 -13.14 0.66
N GLY A 12 0.64 -12.63 1.79
CA GLY A 12 -0.37 -13.28 2.62
C GLY A 12 -1.79 -12.92 2.17
N PRO A 13 -2.81 -13.30 2.96
CA PRO A 13 -4.18 -12.84 2.74
C PRO A 13 -4.23 -11.31 2.77
N PRO A 14 -5.03 -10.66 1.91
CA PRO A 14 -5.10 -9.19 1.80
C PRO A 14 -5.61 -8.51 3.08
N ILE A 15 -6.33 -9.22 3.93
CA ILE A 15 -6.72 -8.77 5.27
C ILE A 15 -6.03 -9.70 6.26
N PRO A 16 -4.99 -9.26 6.96
CA PRO A 16 -4.19 -10.09 7.85
C PRO A 16 -4.88 -10.31 9.22
N VAL A 17 -6.14 -10.77 9.20
CA VAL A 17 -6.88 -11.09 10.42
C VAL A 17 -6.41 -12.43 10.96
N GLY A 18 -5.81 -12.42 12.13
CA GLY A 18 -5.36 -13.63 12.82
C GLY A 18 -3.89 -13.96 12.63
N THR A 19 -3.48 -15.07 13.21
CA THR A 19 -2.12 -15.58 13.06
C THR A 19 -1.96 -16.11 11.62
N PRO A 20 -0.97 -15.63 10.84
CA PRO A 20 -0.71 -16.21 9.53
C PRO A 20 -0.44 -17.70 9.68
N PRO A 21 -0.88 -18.54 8.72
CA PRO A 21 -0.53 -19.94 8.75
C PRO A 21 0.99 -20.08 8.82
N PRO A 22 1.51 -21.03 9.61
CA PRO A 22 2.94 -21.24 9.69
C PRO A 22 3.43 -21.66 8.31
N TRP A 23 4.02 -20.72 7.61
CA TRP A 23 4.81 -21.03 6.44
C TRP A 23 6.14 -21.56 6.97
N ASP A 24 6.33 -22.89 6.92
CA ASP A 24 7.63 -23.52 7.19
C ASP A 24 8.62 -23.20 6.05
N ILE A 25 8.88 -21.91 5.85
CA ILE A 25 10.11 -21.48 5.19
C ILE A 25 11.15 -21.48 6.29
N ALA A 26 11.57 -22.66 6.71
CA ALA A 26 12.69 -22.79 7.62
C ALA A 26 13.91 -22.19 6.94
N PRO A 27 14.61 -21.23 7.56
CA PRO A 27 15.92 -20.84 7.07
C PRO A 27 16.75 -22.12 6.97
N SER A 28 17.32 -22.37 5.81
CA SER A 28 18.16 -23.54 5.54
C SER A 28 19.47 -23.45 6.34
N THR A 29 19.40 -23.59 7.66
CA THR A 29 20.57 -23.85 8.51
C THR A 29 20.89 -25.34 8.60
N ALA A 30 20.06 -26.19 8.02
CA ALA A 30 20.33 -27.61 7.93
C ALA A 30 20.84 -27.94 6.53
N GLN A 31 22.02 -28.51 6.46
CA GLN A 31 22.57 -29.24 5.33
C GLN A 31 21.63 -30.37 4.89
N GLY A 32 20.58 -30.02 4.20
CA GLY A 32 19.62 -30.93 3.66
C GLY A 32 18.78 -30.15 2.67
N ALA A 33 19.27 -30.10 1.44
CA ALA A 33 18.51 -29.56 0.33
C ALA A 33 17.09 -30.09 0.42
N LEU A 34 16.14 -29.22 0.68
CA LEU A 34 14.76 -29.49 0.31
C LEU A 34 14.80 -29.78 -1.19
N SER A 35 14.50 -31.01 -1.56
CA SER A 35 14.35 -31.40 -2.95
C SER A 35 13.17 -30.60 -3.52
N GLY A 36 13.46 -29.39 -4.00
CA GLY A 36 12.49 -28.43 -4.49
C GLY A 36 12.33 -27.14 -3.66
N GLY A 37 13.12 -26.94 -2.58
CA GLY A 37 13.03 -25.75 -1.73
C GLY A 37 13.64 -24.50 -2.39
N SER A 38 12.97 -23.37 -2.25
CA SER A 38 13.55 -22.06 -2.53
C SER A 38 14.62 -21.75 -1.49
N ASP A 39 15.75 -21.21 -1.95
CA ASP A 39 16.77 -20.62 -1.08
C ASP A 39 16.12 -19.45 -0.32
N PRO A 40 16.19 -19.40 1.03
CA PRO A 40 15.63 -18.29 1.78
C PRO A 40 16.21 -16.92 1.37
N ASP A 41 17.43 -16.92 0.83
CA ASP A 41 18.05 -15.70 0.28
C ASP A 41 17.37 -15.21 -1.03
N GLN A 42 16.45 -16.00 -1.57
CA GLN A 42 15.70 -15.68 -2.79
C GLN A 42 14.23 -15.36 -2.53
N VAL A 43 13.80 -15.28 -1.27
CA VAL A 43 12.41 -15.07 -0.89
C VAL A 43 12.22 -13.69 -0.28
N VAL A 44 11.21 -12.97 -0.76
CA VAL A 44 10.81 -11.65 -0.27
C VAL A 44 9.35 -11.71 0.16
N HIS A 45 9.06 -11.29 1.38
CA HIS A 45 7.69 -11.08 1.83
C HIS A 45 7.16 -9.79 1.21
N ALA A 46 6.09 -9.88 0.42
CA ALA A 46 5.54 -8.77 -0.34
C ALA A 46 4.04 -8.54 -0.03
N PRO A 47 3.67 -8.21 1.23
CA PRO A 47 2.28 -8.00 1.61
C PRO A 47 1.73 -6.72 0.97
N HIS A 48 0.40 -6.65 0.86
CA HIS A 48 -0.33 -5.44 0.53
C HIS A 48 -0.89 -4.78 1.79
N TRP A 49 -1.03 -3.47 1.78
CA TRP A 49 -1.64 -2.73 2.87
C TRP A 49 -2.37 -1.48 2.36
N TYR A 50 -3.53 -1.24 2.90
CA TYR A 50 -4.32 -0.03 2.67
C TYR A 50 -4.89 0.49 3.99
N ASP A 51 -5.11 1.80 4.07
CA ASP A 51 -6.04 2.35 5.06
C ASP A 51 -7.45 1.89 4.67
N GLY A 52 -7.91 0.85 5.36
CA GLY A 52 -9.15 0.16 5.00
C GLY A 52 -10.37 1.06 5.05
N LEU A 53 -10.43 2.01 6.01
CA LEU A 53 -11.56 2.93 6.08
C LEU A 53 -11.60 3.84 4.85
N THR A 54 -10.46 4.45 4.52
CA THR A 54 -10.34 5.34 3.36
C THR A 54 -10.59 4.59 2.04
N LEU A 55 -10.03 3.38 1.89
CA LEU A 55 -10.21 2.57 0.69
C LEU A 55 -11.68 2.25 0.43
N PHE A 56 -12.40 1.75 1.46
CA PHE A 56 -13.78 1.29 1.28
C PHE A 56 -14.80 2.42 1.23
N THR A 57 -14.56 3.52 1.96
CA THR A 57 -15.50 4.63 2.02
C THR A 57 -15.24 5.69 0.97
N LYS A 58 -14.04 5.70 0.38
CA LYS A 58 -13.52 6.80 -0.46
C LYS A 58 -13.63 8.16 0.24
N HIS A 59 -13.45 8.16 1.56
CA HIS A 59 -13.43 9.34 2.39
C HIS A 59 -12.24 9.26 3.35
N PHE A 60 -11.38 10.26 3.32
CA PHE A 60 -10.26 10.37 4.24
C PHE A 60 -10.68 11.12 5.51
N ALA A 61 -10.54 10.47 6.65
CA ALA A 61 -10.75 11.08 7.95
C ALA A 61 -9.42 11.12 8.72
N ARG A 62 -8.90 12.32 8.95
CA ARG A 62 -7.63 12.52 9.68
C ARG A 62 -7.60 11.84 11.04
N ASP A 63 -8.73 11.83 11.74
CA ASP A 63 -8.86 11.42 13.13
C ASP A 63 -9.65 10.12 13.34
N LEU A 64 -9.93 9.42 12.26
CA LEU A 64 -10.62 8.12 12.27
C LEU A 64 -10.02 7.19 11.22
N SER A 65 -9.66 5.98 11.64
CA SER A 65 -9.26 4.88 10.76
C SER A 65 -9.70 3.55 11.32
N LEU A 66 -9.49 2.50 10.56
CA LEU A 66 -9.73 1.11 10.96
C LEU A 66 -8.42 0.33 10.87
N ASP A 67 -7.97 -0.20 12.01
CA ASP A 67 -6.85 -1.14 12.01
C ASP A 67 -7.31 -2.50 11.53
N LEU A 68 -6.90 -2.87 10.32
CA LEU A 68 -7.28 -4.14 9.68
C LEU A 68 -6.58 -5.35 10.30
N THR A 69 -5.52 -5.17 11.08
CA THR A 69 -4.82 -6.28 11.74
C THR A 69 -5.60 -6.85 12.93
N CYS A 70 -6.41 -6.02 13.56
CA CYS A 70 -7.24 -6.40 14.72
C CYS A 70 -8.72 -6.00 14.57
N MET A 71 -9.10 -5.38 13.46
CA MET A 71 -10.47 -4.93 13.16
C MET A 71 -11.01 -3.96 14.23
N GLN A 72 -10.16 -3.04 14.70
CA GLN A 72 -10.52 -2.04 15.70
C GLN A 72 -10.53 -0.63 15.12
N PRO A 73 -11.55 0.20 15.43
CA PRO A 73 -11.53 1.61 15.05
C PRO A 73 -10.47 2.36 15.87
N ILE A 74 -9.78 3.28 15.23
CA ILE A 74 -8.76 4.15 15.81
C ILE A 74 -9.27 5.57 15.76
N PHE A 75 -9.20 6.27 16.90
CA PHE A 75 -9.67 7.65 17.05
C PHE A 75 -8.54 8.60 17.43
N GLY A 76 -8.52 9.77 16.80
CA GLY A 76 -7.54 10.85 17.01
C GLY A 76 -6.39 10.81 16.01
N ALA A 77 -6.04 11.98 15.47
CA ALA A 77 -5.10 12.12 14.36
C ALA A 77 -3.72 11.51 14.64
N GLU A 78 -3.18 11.70 15.84
CA GLU A 78 -1.89 11.12 16.23
C GLU A 78 -1.98 9.60 16.33
N ALA A 79 -3.06 9.07 16.90
CA ALA A 79 -3.28 7.63 17.03
C ALA A 79 -3.48 6.96 15.65
N VAL A 80 -4.17 7.62 14.71
CA VAL A 80 -4.34 7.14 13.34
C VAL A 80 -2.98 7.02 12.65
N ARG A 81 -2.13 8.05 12.69
CA ARG A 81 -0.77 8.00 12.11
C ARG A 81 0.10 6.93 12.78
N ALA A 82 0.04 6.79 14.10
CA ALA A 82 0.75 5.74 14.83
C ALA A 82 0.25 4.34 14.46
N SER A 83 -1.05 4.18 14.21
CA SER A 83 -1.65 2.93 13.77
C SER A 83 -1.09 2.46 12.41
N TYR A 84 -0.92 3.33 11.44
CA TYR A 84 -0.31 2.97 10.15
C TYR A 84 1.08 2.36 10.34
N THR A 85 1.91 3.02 11.17
CA THR A 85 3.24 2.52 11.52
C THR A 85 3.18 1.14 12.18
N SER A 86 2.25 0.95 13.12
CA SER A 86 2.07 -0.30 13.85
C SER A 86 1.58 -1.44 12.96
N GLN A 87 0.67 -1.17 12.02
CA GLN A 87 0.16 -2.16 11.07
C GLN A 87 1.29 -2.64 10.14
N LEU A 88 2.13 -1.74 9.62
CA LEU A 88 3.28 -2.13 8.80
C LEU A 88 4.34 -2.88 9.60
N ALA A 89 4.56 -2.51 10.86
CA ALA A 89 5.43 -3.26 11.77
C ALA A 89 4.90 -4.67 12.02
N PHE A 90 3.60 -4.83 12.18
CA PHE A 90 2.95 -6.13 12.31
C PHE A 90 3.19 -7.02 11.08
N LEU A 91 2.98 -6.49 9.88
CA LEU A 91 3.24 -7.21 8.63
C LEU A 91 4.71 -7.63 8.52
N ARG A 92 5.63 -6.73 8.85
CA ARG A 92 7.07 -7.04 8.86
C ARG A 92 7.43 -8.16 9.84
N ALA A 93 6.76 -8.20 10.99
CA ALA A 93 7.00 -9.19 12.03
C ALA A 93 6.47 -10.59 11.71
N GLN A 94 5.60 -10.74 10.69
CA GLN A 94 5.05 -12.04 10.33
C GLN A 94 6.11 -13.02 9.80
N HIS A 95 7.14 -12.51 9.15
CA HIS A 95 8.22 -13.31 8.59
C HIS A 95 9.60 -12.73 9.00
N PRO A 96 9.98 -12.90 10.29
CA PRO A 96 11.26 -12.39 10.78
C PRO A 96 12.41 -13.06 10.05
N GLY A 97 13.34 -12.24 9.55
CA GLY A 97 14.51 -12.72 8.80
C GLY A 97 14.35 -12.71 7.29
N LEU A 98 13.14 -12.49 6.76
CA LEU A 98 12.96 -12.22 5.33
C LEU A 98 12.97 -10.71 5.06
N PRO A 99 13.53 -10.28 3.92
CA PRO A 99 13.33 -8.92 3.45
C PRO A 99 11.84 -8.69 3.15
N MET A 100 11.35 -7.47 3.44
CA MET A 100 9.98 -7.07 3.14
C MET A 100 9.96 -5.97 2.08
N LEU A 101 9.13 -6.16 1.06
CA LEU A 101 8.67 -5.15 0.13
C LEU A 101 7.17 -4.97 0.37
N LEU A 102 6.72 -3.77 0.77
CA LEU A 102 5.29 -3.47 0.70
C LEU A 102 4.89 -3.49 -0.77
N GLY A 103 4.33 -4.63 -1.20
CA GLY A 103 4.11 -4.96 -2.61
C GLY A 103 3.05 -4.08 -3.25
N GLU A 104 2.11 -3.61 -2.42
CA GLU A 104 1.06 -2.71 -2.87
C GLU A 104 0.55 -1.87 -1.70
N PHE A 105 0.40 -0.58 -1.93
CA PHE A 105 -0.33 0.38 -1.10
C PHE A 105 -0.77 1.55 -1.98
N GLY A 106 -1.81 2.24 -1.58
CA GLY A 106 -2.30 3.36 -2.39
C GLY A 106 -3.43 4.12 -1.72
N LEU A 107 -3.98 5.05 -2.47
CA LEU A 107 -5.04 5.93 -2.05
C LEU A 107 -5.99 6.18 -3.22
N ASN A 108 -7.28 6.18 -2.95
CA ASN A 108 -8.28 6.65 -3.92
C ASN A 108 -8.11 8.15 -4.16
N TYR A 109 -7.83 8.55 -5.39
CA TYR A 109 -7.74 9.98 -5.73
C TYR A 109 -9.11 10.63 -5.91
N ASP A 110 -10.16 9.81 -6.17
CA ASP A 110 -11.56 10.21 -6.30
C ASP A 110 -12.30 10.34 -4.95
N LEU A 111 -11.57 10.65 -3.87
CA LEU A 111 -12.16 10.89 -2.55
C LEU A 111 -13.33 11.87 -2.64
N ASP A 112 -14.39 11.59 -1.87
CA ASP A 112 -15.61 12.39 -1.78
C ASP A 112 -16.25 12.67 -3.17
N GLY A 113 -16.27 11.61 -3.98
CA GLY A 113 -16.80 11.67 -5.34
C GLY A 113 -16.00 12.57 -6.27
N GLY A 114 -14.69 12.60 -6.14
CA GLY A 114 -13.78 13.40 -6.96
C GLY A 114 -13.83 14.88 -6.61
N ALA A 115 -13.98 15.22 -5.33
CA ALA A 115 -14.02 16.62 -4.88
C ALA A 115 -12.76 17.39 -5.29
N ALA A 116 -11.58 16.75 -5.19
CA ALA A 116 -10.30 17.32 -5.58
C ALA A 116 -10.22 17.64 -7.08
N TYR A 117 -10.79 16.78 -7.93
CA TYR A 117 -10.82 16.99 -9.38
C TYR A 117 -11.57 18.26 -9.81
N ARG A 118 -12.59 18.62 -9.03
CA ARG A 118 -13.41 19.82 -9.29
C ARG A 118 -12.82 21.10 -8.70
N SER A 119 -12.15 20.97 -7.55
CA SER A 119 -11.66 22.13 -6.78
C SER A 119 -10.17 22.42 -7.00
N GLY A 120 -9.38 21.41 -7.42
CA GLY A 120 -7.93 21.48 -7.39
C GLY A 120 -7.34 21.35 -5.99
N ASP A 121 -8.15 21.04 -4.97
CA ASP A 121 -7.70 20.94 -3.59
C ASP A 121 -7.45 19.47 -3.21
N TYR A 122 -6.20 19.06 -3.21
CA TYR A 122 -5.73 17.70 -2.91
C TYR A 122 -5.19 17.56 -1.48
N ARG A 123 -5.57 18.42 -0.53
CA ARG A 123 -5.01 18.38 0.84
C ARG A 123 -5.22 17.06 1.53
N ASP A 124 -6.39 16.43 1.34
CA ASP A 124 -6.70 15.15 1.97
C ASP A 124 -5.85 14.02 1.39
N GLN A 125 -5.66 13.99 0.07
CA GLN A 125 -4.79 13.03 -0.60
C GLN A 125 -3.33 13.20 -0.18
N ILE A 126 -2.86 14.44 -0.10
CA ILE A 126 -1.49 14.77 0.34
C ILE A 126 -1.28 14.32 1.79
N GLU A 127 -2.22 14.64 2.69
CA GLU A 127 -2.10 14.28 4.10
C GLU A 127 -2.15 12.77 4.34
N ALA A 128 -3.02 12.06 3.63
CA ALA A 128 -3.11 10.61 3.69
C ALA A 128 -1.79 9.96 3.25
N LEU A 129 -1.29 10.33 2.06
CA LEU A 129 -0.04 9.78 1.53
C LEU A 129 1.17 10.14 2.39
N ASP A 130 1.23 11.36 2.96
CA ASP A 130 2.26 11.73 3.92
C ASP A 130 2.27 10.79 5.13
N GLY A 131 1.09 10.43 5.65
CA GLY A 131 0.95 9.44 6.72
C GLY A 131 1.41 8.04 6.33
N TYR A 132 1.07 7.60 5.13
CA TYR A 132 1.44 6.26 4.63
C TYR A 132 2.95 6.16 4.39
N TYR A 133 3.56 7.15 3.73
CA TYR A 133 5.00 7.17 3.50
C TYR A 133 5.80 7.31 4.81
N ALA A 134 5.31 8.12 5.76
CA ALA A 134 5.93 8.21 7.09
C ALA A 134 5.95 6.84 7.81
N ALA A 135 4.88 6.05 7.65
CA ALA A 135 4.83 4.70 8.22
C ALA A 135 5.80 3.72 7.53
N VAL A 136 5.95 3.81 6.19
CA VAL A 136 6.93 3.05 5.41
C VAL A 136 8.35 3.38 5.87
N GLU A 137 8.69 4.68 5.98
CA GLU A 137 9.99 5.17 6.42
C GLU A 137 10.31 4.74 7.85
N ALA A 138 9.35 4.87 8.78
CA ALA A 138 9.53 4.45 10.18
C ALA A 138 9.84 2.96 10.31
N ASN A 139 9.35 2.13 9.40
CA ASN A 139 9.60 0.70 9.37
C ASN A 139 10.82 0.31 8.54
N LEU A 140 11.47 1.25 7.84
CA LEU A 140 12.62 1.00 6.95
C LEU A 140 12.34 -0.13 5.95
N ILE A 141 11.16 -0.10 5.31
CA ILE A 141 10.74 -1.06 4.30
C ILE A 141 10.72 -0.44 2.91
N HIS A 142 10.92 -1.28 1.91
CA HIS A 142 10.69 -0.89 0.51
C HIS A 142 9.20 -0.93 0.18
N CYS A 143 8.76 -0.15 -0.81
CA CYS A 143 7.36 -0.15 -1.22
C CYS A 143 7.20 0.10 -2.72
N THR A 144 6.05 -0.34 -3.23
CA THR A 144 5.56 -0.03 -4.57
C THR A 144 4.14 0.52 -4.45
N GLN A 145 3.93 1.75 -4.92
CA GLN A 145 2.60 2.35 -4.87
C GLN A 145 1.72 1.83 -6.00
N TRP A 146 0.53 1.43 -5.67
CA TRP A 146 -0.55 1.12 -6.58
C TRP A 146 -1.35 2.40 -6.88
N ASN A 147 -1.49 2.87 -8.15
CA ASN A 147 -0.82 2.31 -9.32
C ASN A 147 -0.43 3.45 -10.31
N TYR A 148 0.07 3.07 -11.47
CA TYR A 148 0.21 3.95 -12.63
C TYR A 148 -0.56 3.36 -13.80
N THR A 149 -1.58 4.08 -14.29
CA THR A 149 -2.40 3.70 -15.42
C THR A 149 -2.39 4.81 -16.45
N ALA A 150 -1.82 4.56 -17.63
CA ALA A 150 -1.54 5.59 -18.62
C ALA A 150 -2.80 6.20 -19.26
N ASP A 151 -3.89 5.45 -19.29
CA ASP A 151 -5.21 5.83 -19.82
C ASP A 151 -6.25 6.10 -18.72
N ASN A 152 -5.79 6.33 -17.48
CA ASN A 152 -6.66 6.76 -16.38
C ASN A 152 -7.39 8.06 -16.73
N THR A 153 -8.64 8.16 -16.31
CA THR A 153 -9.44 9.39 -16.43
C THR A 153 -10.22 9.65 -15.15
N HIS A 154 -10.54 10.90 -14.87
CA HIS A 154 -11.38 11.25 -13.71
C HIS A 154 -12.80 10.68 -13.80
N GLU A 155 -13.27 10.33 -15.00
CA GLU A 155 -14.60 9.74 -15.22
C GLU A 155 -14.63 8.24 -14.91
N PHE A 156 -13.61 7.51 -15.33
CA PHE A 156 -13.60 6.04 -15.27
C PHE A 156 -12.55 5.47 -14.28
N GLY A 157 -11.73 6.34 -13.67
CA GLY A 157 -10.64 5.91 -12.81
C GLY A 157 -9.56 5.12 -13.57
N ASP A 158 -8.89 4.24 -12.86
CA ASP A 158 -7.83 3.39 -13.42
C ASP A 158 -8.36 2.14 -14.17
N GLY A 159 -9.68 2.00 -14.27
CA GLY A 159 -10.33 0.89 -14.94
C GLY A 159 -10.39 -0.40 -14.13
N TRP A 160 -10.07 -0.35 -12.85
CA TRP A 160 -10.04 -1.48 -11.93
C TRP A 160 -10.98 -1.23 -10.75
N ASN A 161 -11.87 -2.19 -10.45
CA ASN A 161 -12.78 -2.20 -9.28
C ASN A 161 -13.63 -0.91 -9.06
N ALA A 162 -13.85 -0.10 -10.07
CA ALA A 162 -14.47 1.23 -9.97
C ALA A 162 -13.70 2.16 -8.99
N GLU A 163 -12.38 2.04 -8.97
CA GLU A 163 -11.45 2.81 -8.16
C GLU A 163 -10.69 3.82 -9.04
N ASP A 164 -10.08 4.81 -8.41
CA ASP A 164 -9.10 5.67 -9.03
C ASP A 164 -7.89 5.80 -8.09
N LEU A 165 -6.96 4.84 -8.19
CA LEU A 165 -5.72 4.82 -7.44
C LEU A 165 -4.51 5.22 -8.28
N SER A 166 -4.71 5.60 -9.55
CA SER A 166 -3.59 5.97 -10.42
C SER A 166 -2.98 7.31 -10.01
N ILE A 167 -1.66 7.32 -9.82
CA ILE A 167 -0.88 8.53 -9.55
C ILE A 167 -0.81 9.49 -10.76
N TYR A 168 -1.42 9.12 -11.86
CA TYR A 168 -1.40 9.87 -13.10
C TYR A 168 -2.79 9.90 -13.73
N SER A 169 -3.20 11.08 -14.18
CA SER A 169 -4.30 11.23 -15.11
C SER A 169 -3.95 12.27 -16.19
N PRO A 170 -4.22 12.00 -17.47
CA PRO A 170 -4.09 13.02 -18.50
C PRO A 170 -5.05 14.20 -18.30
N ASP A 171 -6.13 14.01 -17.53
CA ASP A 171 -7.08 15.08 -17.23
C ASP A 171 -6.47 16.18 -16.35
N ASP A 172 -5.50 15.85 -15.50
CA ASP A 172 -4.78 16.83 -14.66
C ASP A 172 -3.95 17.83 -15.48
N ARG A 173 -3.56 17.48 -16.70
CA ARG A 173 -2.80 18.39 -17.59
C ARG A 173 -3.59 19.61 -18.01
N ARG A 174 -4.91 19.57 -17.96
CA ARG A 174 -5.77 20.69 -18.33
C ARG A 174 -5.65 21.85 -17.33
N PHE A 175 -5.36 21.55 -16.07
CA PHE A 175 -5.16 22.57 -15.04
C PHE A 175 -3.78 23.25 -15.12
N SER A 176 -2.77 22.58 -15.65
CA SER A 176 -1.42 23.15 -15.77
C SER A 176 -1.24 24.06 -16.98
N SER A 177 -2.08 23.93 -18.03
CA SER A 177 -1.98 24.75 -19.26
C SER A 177 -2.59 26.16 -19.06
N ASP A 178 -3.55 26.32 -18.15
CA ASP A 178 -4.21 27.60 -17.90
C ASP A 178 -3.45 28.45 -16.89
N ALA A 179 -2.55 27.87 -16.09
CA ALA A 179 -1.70 28.62 -15.15
C ALA A 179 -0.50 29.32 -15.82
N GLY A 180 -0.26 29.07 -17.10
CA GLY A 180 0.88 29.61 -17.87
C GLY A 180 0.59 30.87 -18.69
N SER A 181 -0.63 31.36 -18.71
CA SER A 181 -0.99 32.60 -19.45
C SER A 181 -1.37 33.74 -18.53
N VAL A 182 -0.46 34.15 -17.65
CA VAL A 182 -0.49 35.49 -17.05
C VAL A 182 0.60 36.28 -17.76
N HIS A 183 0.16 37.09 -18.72
CA HIS A 183 0.95 38.15 -19.32
C HIS A 183 1.15 39.30 -18.34
#